data_ca52cb395aa187e053c4ab029183c522
#
_entry.id   ca52cb395aa187e053c4ab029183c522
#
_cell.length_a   1.000
_cell.length_b   1.000
_cell.length_c   1.000
_cell.angle_alpha   90.00
_cell.angle_beta   90.00
_cell.angle_gamma   90.00
#
_symmetry.space_group_name_H-M   'P 1'
#
loop_
_entity.id
_entity.type
_entity.pdbx_description
1 polymer ?
#
loop_
_entity_poly.entity_id
_entity_poly.type
_entity_poly.pdbx_seq_one_letter_code
_entity_poly.pdbx_strand_id
1 'polypeptide(L)'
;MEAEPPLYPVVGAPGPQGAEDPLGVPDGLEAPLDELVGAYPNYNEEEEERRYYRRKRLGVLKNVLAASAGGALTYGVYLGLLQMQLILHYDETYREVKYGNMGLPDIDSKMLMGINMTPIAALLYTPVLIRFFGTKWMMFLAVGIYALFVSTNYWERYYTLVPAAVTLGMAIVPLWASMGNYITRMAQKYYEYVHYKEQEEQGPRQRPPRGSHAPYLLVFQAIFYSFFHLSFACAQLPMIYFLNHYLYDLNHTLSSVKNCGTNSHGILSGFNKTVLRMLPQSRNLIVVESVLMAVAFLAMLLVLGLCGAAYRPTEEIDLRSVGWGNIFQLPFKHVRDFRLRHLVPFFIYSGFEVLFACTGLALGYGVCSMGLENLASLLVAYSLGASAASALGLLGLWLPRSVPLVAGAGLHLLLTLGLFFWAPVPKSLQHSWILYSAVALWGVGSALNKTGLSSEYRMGTG
;
A
#
# COMPACT_ATOMS: atom_id res chain seq x y z
N MET A 1 -23.94 21.03 7.55
CA MET A 1 -23.63 21.51 6.19
C MET A 1 -23.22 22.95 6.36
N GLU A 2 -22.00 23.17 6.77
CA GLU A 2 -21.41 24.50 6.83
C GLU A 2 -20.57 24.66 5.58
N ALA A 3 -20.97 25.59 4.71
CA ALA A 3 -20.19 26.03 3.59
C ALA A 3 -18.99 26.80 4.14
N GLU A 4 -17.76 26.38 3.80
CA GLU A 4 -16.58 27.20 4.06
C GLU A 4 -16.78 28.58 3.40
N PRO A 5 -16.52 29.68 4.10
CA PRO A 5 -16.64 31.01 3.50
C PRO A 5 -15.61 31.15 2.37
N PRO A 6 -15.94 31.87 1.29
CA PRO A 6 -15.00 32.14 0.21
C PRO A 6 -13.81 32.94 0.73
N LEU A 7 -12.62 32.48 0.37
CA LEU A 7 -11.32 33.02 0.81
C LEU A 7 -10.99 34.41 0.26
N TYR A 8 -11.87 34.99 -0.53
CA TYR A 8 -11.70 36.35 -1.10
C TYR A 8 -13.03 37.15 -1.03
N PRO A 9 -13.00 38.39 -0.64
CA PRO A 9 -14.17 39.26 -0.74
C PRO A 9 -14.48 39.51 -2.23
N VAL A 10 -15.67 39.13 -2.64
CA VAL A 10 -16.22 39.49 -3.94
C VAL A 10 -16.55 41.00 -3.89
N VAL A 11 -15.76 41.80 -4.60
CA VAL A 11 -16.04 43.21 -4.79
C VAL A 11 -17.23 43.34 -5.74
N GLY A 12 -18.32 43.93 -5.24
CA GLY A 12 -19.36 44.57 -6.06
C GLY A 12 -20.67 43.80 -6.23
N ALA A 13 -21.54 43.87 -5.20
CA ALA A 13 -22.99 43.96 -5.42
C ALA A 13 -23.56 45.02 -4.49
N PRO A 14 -24.39 45.97 -4.98
CA PRO A 14 -24.99 47.00 -4.12
C PRO A 14 -26.00 46.32 -3.18
N GLY A 15 -25.75 46.45 -1.87
CA GLY A 15 -26.66 45.96 -0.82
C GLY A 15 -27.93 46.82 -0.72
N PRO A 16 -29.05 46.27 -0.23
CA PRO A 16 -30.27 47.01 0.06
C PRO A 16 -30.04 47.95 1.25
N GLN A 17 -30.41 49.19 1.07
CA GLN A 17 -30.45 50.24 2.11
C GLN A 17 -31.46 49.85 3.22
N GLY A 18 -31.03 50.00 4.47
CA GLY A 18 -31.92 50.28 5.60
C GLY A 18 -32.18 49.12 6.54
N ALA A 19 -31.30 48.94 7.54
CA ALA A 19 -31.66 48.55 8.91
C ALA A 19 -30.63 49.20 9.84
N GLU A 20 -31.05 50.14 10.66
CA GLU A 20 -30.23 50.79 11.68
C GLU A 20 -29.85 49.76 12.75
N ASP A 21 -28.55 49.59 12.99
CA ASP A 21 -27.99 48.76 14.06
C ASP A 21 -27.90 49.58 15.35
N PRO A 22 -28.44 49.13 16.52
CA PRO A 22 -28.53 49.96 17.74
C PRO A 22 -27.26 49.93 18.62
N LEU A 23 -26.12 49.53 18.11
CA LEU A 23 -24.82 49.63 18.79
C LEU A 23 -23.89 50.51 17.99
N GLY A 24 -23.93 51.80 18.27
CA GLY A 24 -23.10 52.82 17.66
C GLY A 24 -21.61 52.58 17.85
N VAL A 25 -20.98 51.91 16.87
CA VAL A 25 -19.56 51.96 16.61
C VAL A 25 -19.36 53.16 15.67
N PRO A 26 -18.49 54.14 15.96
CA PRO A 26 -18.31 55.28 15.10
C PRO A 26 -17.80 54.88 13.72
N ASP A 27 -18.57 55.22 12.69
CA ASP A 27 -18.17 55.18 11.26
C ASP A 27 -16.94 56.07 11.08
N GLY A 28 -15.77 55.49 11.19
CA GLY A 28 -14.55 56.30 11.00
C GLY A 28 -13.23 55.58 11.03
N LEU A 29 -13.21 54.27 11.14
CA LEU A 29 -11.96 53.47 11.30
C LEU A 29 -11.82 52.25 10.35
N GLU A 30 -12.62 52.15 9.32
CA GLU A 30 -12.33 51.28 8.21
C GLU A 30 -11.50 52.07 7.17
N ALA A 31 -10.18 52.14 7.37
CA ALA A 31 -9.29 52.47 6.29
C ALA A 31 -9.58 51.50 5.12
N PRO A 32 -9.85 52.02 3.89
CA PRO A 32 -10.12 51.16 2.76
C PRO A 32 -8.98 50.17 2.65
N LEU A 33 -9.31 48.89 2.39
CA LEU A 33 -8.34 47.80 2.26
C LEU A 33 -7.20 48.18 1.30
N ASP A 34 -7.51 48.99 0.29
CA ASP A 34 -6.58 49.53 -0.69
C ASP A 34 -5.53 50.47 -0.07
N GLU A 35 -5.85 51.18 1.02
CA GLU A 35 -4.91 52.05 1.73
C GLU A 35 -3.97 51.23 2.63
N LEU A 36 -4.45 50.10 3.18
CA LEU A 36 -3.63 49.17 3.93
C LEU A 36 -2.67 48.36 3.03
N VAL A 37 -3.07 48.02 1.82
CA VAL A 37 -2.25 47.38 0.79
C VAL A 37 -1.22 48.37 0.21
N GLY A 38 -1.58 49.65 0.05
CA GLY A 38 -0.66 50.70 -0.38
C GLY A 38 0.41 51.08 0.65
N ALA A 39 0.27 50.65 1.91
CA ALA A 39 1.28 50.84 2.96
C ALA A 39 2.51 49.91 2.85
N TYR A 40 2.47 48.93 1.95
CA TYR A 40 3.60 48.03 1.66
C TYR A 40 4.19 48.34 0.27
N PRO A 41 5.17 49.25 0.15
CA PRO A 41 5.70 49.69 -1.13
C PRO A 41 6.38 48.60 -1.97
N ASN A 42 6.56 47.39 -1.43
CA ASN A 42 7.14 46.22 -2.09
C ASN A 42 6.15 45.06 -2.25
N TYR A 43 4.83 45.30 -2.13
CA TYR A 43 3.84 44.23 -2.35
C TYR A 43 3.79 43.90 -3.84
N ASN A 44 4.25 42.69 -4.16
CA ASN A 44 4.16 42.11 -5.51
C ASN A 44 3.16 40.96 -5.47
N GLU A 45 1.95 41.22 -5.92
CA GLU A 45 0.84 40.25 -5.96
C GLU A 45 1.24 38.97 -6.69
N GLU A 46 1.94 39.08 -7.80
CA GLU A 46 2.39 37.94 -8.60
C GLU A 46 3.40 37.04 -7.83
N GLU A 47 4.26 37.65 -7.02
CA GLU A 47 5.24 36.92 -6.22
C GLU A 47 4.56 36.18 -5.04
N GLU A 48 3.60 36.83 -4.37
CA GLU A 48 2.82 36.22 -3.28
C GLU A 48 1.96 35.09 -3.81
N GLU A 49 1.35 35.25 -4.96
CA GLU A 49 0.58 34.19 -5.62
C GLU A 49 1.47 33.00 -5.97
N ARG A 50 2.64 33.22 -6.56
CA ARG A 50 3.62 32.14 -6.83
C ARG A 50 4.06 31.44 -5.56
N ARG A 51 4.31 32.17 -4.46
CA ARG A 51 4.65 31.61 -3.15
C ARG A 51 3.50 30.77 -2.59
N TYR A 52 2.26 31.25 -2.71
CA TYR A 52 1.06 30.54 -2.28
C TYR A 52 0.92 29.19 -3.01
N TYR A 53 0.94 29.18 -4.35
CA TYR A 53 0.82 27.92 -5.11
C TYR A 53 2.02 27.00 -4.92
N ARG A 54 3.22 27.53 -4.69
CA ARG A 54 4.37 26.72 -4.30
C ARG A 54 4.15 26.00 -2.97
N ARG A 55 3.62 26.68 -1.96
CA ARG A 55 3.27 26.05 -0.66
C ARG A 55 2.20 24.98 -0.84
N LYS A 56 1.18 25.25 -1.67
CA LYS A 56 0.14 24.28 -1.99
C LYS A 56 0.69 23.02 -2.67
N ARG A 57 1.60 23.15 -3.64
CA ARG A 57 2.29 22.03 -4.30
C ARG A 57 3.12 21.20 -3.32
N LEU A 58 3.88 21.85 -2.43
CA LEU A 58 4.63 21.17 -1.37
C LEU A 58 3.69 20.44 -0.39
N GLY A 59 2.53 21.01 -0.08
CA GLY A 59 1.50 20.36 0.72
C GLY A 59 0.97 19.08 0.08
N VAL A 60 0.74 19.10 -1.24
CA VAL A 60 0.33 17.88 -1.98
C VAL A 60 1.43 16.82 -1.94
N LEU A 61 2.70 17.20 -2.18
CA LEU A 61 3.81 16.26 -2.12
C LEU A 61 3.96 15.63 -0.72
N LYS A 62 3.84 16.44 0.35
CA LYS A 62 3.80 15.96 1.74
C LYS A 62 2.69 14.91 1.92
N ASN A 63 1.49 15.17 1.39
CA ASN A 63 0.37 14.25 1.52
C ASN A 63 0.62 12.92 0.79
N VAL A 64 1.23 12.96 -0.40
CA VAL A 64 1.60 11.74 -1.15
C VAL A 64 2.64 10.92 -0.38
N LEU A 65 3.68 11.58 0.14
CA LEU A 65 4.72 10.92 0.94
C LEU A 65 4.14 10.32 2.23
N ALA A 66 3.26 11.05 2.91
CA ALA A 66 2.61 10.56 4.13
C ALA A 66 1.72 9.34 3.86
N ALA A 67 0.92 9.36 2.80
CA ALA A 67 0.09 8.22 2.40
C ALA A 67 0.94 7.01 2.00
N SER A 68 2.03 7.24 1.25
CA SER A 68 2.97 6.19 0.84
C SER A 68 3.68 5.57 2.03
N ALA A 69 4.15 6.38 2.97
CA ALA A 69 4.78 5.90 4.21
C ALA A 69 3.79 5.15 5.11
N GLY A 70 2.58 5.70 5.31
CA GLY A 70 1.52 5.02 6.07
C GLY A 70 1.14 3.66 5.46
N GLY A 71 1.01 3.59 4.13
CA GLY A 71 0.78 2.35 3.40
C GLY A 71 1.94 1.35 3.53
N ALA A 72 3.18 1.83 3.40
CA ALA A 72 4.37 1.01 3.56
C ALA A 72 4.49 0.41 4.96
N LEU A 73 4.29 1.21 6.01
CA LEU A 73 4.32 0.72 7.39
C LEU A 73 3.20 -0.29 7.67
N THR A 74 1.98 0.01 7.24
CA THR A 74 0.83 -0.89 7.41
C THR A 74 1.07 -2.24 6.74
N TYR A 75 1.53 -2.20 5.49
CA TYR A 75 1.77 -3.42 4.72
C TYR A 75 3.00 -4.17 5.21
N GLY A 76 4.05 -3.45 5.63
CA GLY A 76 5.26 -4.05 6.22
C GLY A 76 4.97 -4.82 7.50
N VAL A 77 4.15 -4.27 8.41
CA VAL A 77 3.69 -4.96 9.62
C VAL A 77 2.91 -6.22 9.30
N TYR A 78 1.95 -6.10 8.38
CA TYR A 78 1.13 -7.23 7.95
C TYR A 78 1.95 -8.35 7.34
N LEU A 79 2.87 -8.02 6.42
CA LEU A 79 3.76 -9.00 5.80
C LEU A 79 4.70 -9.66 6.80
N GLY A 80 5.30 -8.87 7.70
CA GLY A 80 6.19 -9.39 8.73
C GLY A 80 5.49 -10.42 9.62
N LEU A 81 4.27 -10.11 10.04
CA LEU A 81 3.46 -11.00 10.85
C LEU A 81 3.05 -12.27 10.09
N LEU A 82 2.51 -12.14 8.88
CA LEU A 82 2.13 -13.29 8.06
C LEU A 82 3.31 -14.19 7.73
N GLN A 83 4.46 -13.62 7.43
CA GLN A 83 5.65 -14.37 7.12
C GLN A 83 6.16 -15.15 8.33
N MET A 84 6.15 -14.54 9.52
CA MET A 84 6.48 -15.20 10.77
C MET A 84 5.54 -16.40 11.02
N GLN A 85 4.24 -16.20 10.87
CA GLN A 85 3.25 -17.25 11.03
C GLN A 85 3.41 -18.36 9.97
N LEU A 86 3.71 -17.99 8.73
CA LEU A 86 3.94 -18.95 7.64
C LEU A 86 5.13 -19.84 7.94
N ILE A 87 6.26 -19.28 8.38
CA ILE A 87 7.47 -20.03 8.74
C ILE A 87 7.16 -21.02 9.86
N LEU A 88 6.48 -20.58 10.91
CA LEU A 88 6.10 -21.42 12.04
C LEU A 88 5.10 -22.50 11.61
N HIS A 89 4.17 -22.19 10.71
CA HIS A 89 3.18 -23.16 10.21
C HIS A 89 3.80 -24.27 9.37
N TYR A 90 4.89 -24.03 8.64
CA TYR A 90 5.59 -25.08 7.89
C TYR A 90 6.35 -26.06 8.79
N ASP A 91 6.56 -25.74 10.06
CA ASP A 91 7.13 -26.67 11.02
C ASP A 91 6.07 -27.63 11.56
N GLU A 92 6.26 -28.92 11.29
CA GLU A 92 5.33 -29.96 11.71
C GLU A 92 5.26 -30.06 13.24
N THR A 93 6.39 -29.90 13.93
CA THR A 93 6.45 -29.94 15.38
C THR A 93 5.72 -28.76 16.02
N TYR A 94 5.84 -27.56 15.44
CA TYR A 94 5.10 -26.39 15.89
C TYR A 94 3.59 -26.59 15.72
N ARG A 95 3.15 -27.16 14.58
CA ARG A 95 1.74 -27.49 14.36
C ARG A 95 1.21 -28.49 15.39
N GLU A 96 1.95 -29.56 15.68
CA GLU A 96 1.57 -30.53 16.70
C GLU A 96 1.39 -29.87 18.07
N VAL A 97 2.32 -28.98 18.46
CA VAL A 97 2.25 -28.25 19.74
C VAL A 97 1.08 -27.29 19.75
N LYS A 98 0.88 -26.51 18.70
CA LYS A 98 -0.21 -25.52 18.60
C LYS A 98 -1.58 -26.20 18.59
N TYR A 99 -1.75 -27.29 17.86
CA TYR A 99 -3.02 -28.00 17.74
C TYR A 99 -3.34 -28.88 18.93
N GLY A 100 -2.34 -29.62 19.44
CA GLY A 100 -2.54 -30.53 20.55
C GLY A 100 -2.52 -29.86 21.93
N ASN A 101 -1.50 -29.04 22.21
CA ASN A 101 -1.30 -28.49 23.55
C ASN A 101 -2.08 -27.19 23.78
N MET A 102 -2.25 -26.35 22.75
CA MET A 102 -2.98 -25.08 22.85
C MET A 102 -4.48 -25.22 22.50
N GLY A 103 -4.90 -26.39 21.98
CA GLY A 103 -6.29 -26.65 21.60
C GLY A 103 -6.79 -25.77 20.45
N LEU A 104 -5.93 -25.42 19.50
CA LEU A 104 -6.22 -24.54 18.36
C LEU A 104 -6.07 -25.29 17.02
N PRO A 105 -6.80 -26.42 16.79
CA PRO A 105 -6.68 -27.18 15.55
C PRO A 105 -7.08 -26.32 14.34
N ASP A 106 -6.24 -26.33 13.28
CA ASP A 106 -6.47 -25.65 11.99
C ASP A 106 -6.72 -24.13 12.06
N ILE A 107 -6.33 -23.47 13.15
CA ILE A 107 -6.55 -22.02 13.31
C ILE A 107 -5.87 -21.22 12.19
N ASP A 108 -4.67 -21.62 11.77
CA ASP A 108 -3.90 -20.93 10.73
C ASP A 108 -4.59 -21.03 9.38
N SER A 109 -5.12 -22.21 9.02
CA SER A 109 -5.89 -22.41 7.80
C SER A 109 -7.16 -21.58 7.79
N LYS A 110 -7.89 -21.52 8.91
CA LYS A 110 -9.11 -20.70 9.06
C LYS A 110 -8.81 -19.22 8.98
N MET A 111 -7.72 -18.79 9.59
CA MET A 111 -7.26 -17.40 9.52
C MET A 111 -6.88 -17.00 8.08
N LEU A 112 -6.06 -17.81 7.40
CA LEU A 112 -5.68 -17.56 6.00
C LEU A 112 -6.88 -17.61 5.07
N MET A 113 -7.82 -18.51 5.28
CA MET A 113 -9.08 -18.56 4.54
C MET A 113 -9.88 -17.27 4.76
N GLY A 114 -10.02 -16.79 5.99
CA GLY A 114 -10.68 -15.53 6.30
C GLY A 114 -10.04 -14.36 5.58
N ILE A 115 -8.71 -14.22 5.63
CA ILE A 115 -7.98 -13.14 4.97
C ILE A 115 -8.15 -13.16 3.44
N ASN A 116 -8.15 -14.34 2.81
CA ASN A 116 -8.11 -14.45 1.35
C ASN A 116 -9.50 -14.53 0.69
N MET A 117 -10.51 -15.04 1.39
CA MET A 117 -11.86 -15.18 0.81
C MET A 117 -12.72 -13.91 0.98
N THR A 118 -12.59 -13.21 2.09
CA THR A 118 -13.40 -12.02 2.36
C THR A 118 -13.13 -10.82 1.47
N PRO A 119 -11.92 -10.60 0.89
CA PRO A 119 -11.70 -9.55 -0.12
C PRO A 119 -12.63 -9.67 -1.35
N ILE A 120 -13.07 -10.88 -1.70
CA ILE A 120 -14.00 -11.08 -2.82
C ILE A 120 -15.32 -10.38 -2.52
N ALA A 121 -15.86 -10.52 -1.32
CA ALA A 121 -17.05 -9.81 -0.89
C ALA A 121 -16.80 -8.29 -0.74
N ALA A 122 -15.60 -7.91 -0.33
CA ALA A 122 -15.22 -6.51 -0.15
C ALA A 122 -15.28 -5.69 -1.44
N LEU A 123 -15.09 -6.30 -2.61
CA LEU A 123 -15.25 -5.64 -3.91
C LEU A 123 -16.65 -5.02 -4.08
N LEU A 124 -17.67 -5.64 -3.53
CA LEU A 124 -19.07 -5.20 -3.69
C LEU A 124 -19.38 -3.96 -2.85
N TYR A 125 -18.89 -3.89 -1.61
CA TYR A 125 -19.23 -2.79 -0.71
C TYR A 125 -18.18 -1.67 -0.64
N THR A 126 -16.97 -1.87 -1.16
CA THR A 126 -15.89 -0.86 -1.13
C THR A 126 -16.31 0.49 -1.71
N PRO A 127 -16.99 0.58 -2.90
CA PRO A 127 -17.44 1.88 -3.41
C PRO A 127 -18.43 2.57 -2.48
N VAL A 128 -19.29 1.79 -1.81
CA VAL A 128 -20.26 2.30 -0.83
C VAL A 128 -19.56 2.90 0.38
N LEU A 129 -18.56 2.20 0.92
CA LEU A 129 -17.78 2.68 2.07
C LEU A 129 -16.99 3.96 1.75
N ILE A 130 -16.35 4.01 0.58
CA ILE A 130 -15.61 5.21 0.14
C ILE A 130 -16.57 6.39 -0.05
N ARG A 131 -17.78 6.13 -0.55
CA ARG A 131 -18.83 7.16 -0.65
C ARG A 131 -19.24 7.71 0.71
N PHE A 132 -19.44 6.81 1.69
CA PHE A 132 -19.95 7.16 3.01
C PHE A 132 -18.91 7.88 3.86
N PHE A 133 -17.74 7.29 4.04
CA PHE A 133 -16.68 7.80 4.90
C PHE A 133 -15.75 8.81 4.19
N GLY A 134 -15.67 8.76 2.86
CA GLY A 134 -14.65 9.48 2.10
C GLY A 134 -13.29 8.79 2.13
N THR A 135 -12.40 9.18 1.21
CA THR A 135 -11.13 8.48 0.96
C THR A 135 -10.19 8.49 2.17
N LYS A 136 -10.00 9.64 2.83
CA LYS A 136 -9.09 9.75 3.98
C LYS A 136 -9.53 8.89 5.16
N TRP A 137 -10.81 9.01 5.54
CA TRP A 137 -11.35 8.27 6.68
C TRP A 137 -11.42 6.78 6.43
N MET A 138 -11.65 6.39 5.16
CA MET A 138 -11.61 4.97 4.79
C MET A 138 -10.20 4.39 4.91
N MET A 139 -9.17 5.14 4.49
CA MET A 139 -7.77 4.76 4.71
C MET A 139 -7.46 4.60 6.21
N PHE A 140 -7.83 5.58 7.02
CA PHE A 140 -7.62 5.55 8.46
C PHE A 140 -8.30 4.34 9.14
N LEU A 141 -9.56 4.10 8.80
CA LEU A 141 -10.31 2.96 9.33
C LEU A 141 -9.67 1.62 8.93
N ALA A 142 -9.29 1.48 7.67
CA ALA A 142 -8.65 0.27 7.19
C ALA A 142 -7.29 0.02 7.88
N VAL A 143 -6.45 1.04 8.02
CA VAL A 143 -5.17 0.94 8.76
C VAL A 143 -5.43 0.57 10.23
N GLY A 144 -6.48 1.11 10.85
CA GLY A 144 -6.90 0.74 12.20
C GLY A 144 -7.28 -0.75 12.33
N ILE A 145 -7.93 -1.32 11.31
CA ILE A 145 -8.26 -2.75 11.27
C ILE A 145 -6.98 -3.61 11.18
N TYR A 146 -5.97 -3.18 10.40
CA TYR A 146 -4.67 -3.85 10.39
C TYR A 146 -4.00 -3.83 11.76
N ALA A 147 -4.03 -2.69 12.46
CA ALA A 147 -3.49 -2.58 13.81
C ALA A 147 -4.26 -3.47 14.80
N LEU A 148 -5.58 -3.58 14.66
CA LEU A 148 -6.41 -4.50 15.46
C LEU A 148 -6.01 -5.95 15.20
N PHE A 149 -5.84 -6.36 13.95
CA PHE A 149 -5.40 -7.72 13.62
C PHE A 149 -4.06 -8.05 14.27
N VAL A 150 -3.08 -7.14 14.19
CA VAL A 150 -1.78 -7.33 14.86
C VAL A 150 -1.95 -7.50 16.36
N SER A 151 -2.80 -6.68 16.99
CA SER A 151 -3.06 -6.75 18.43
C SER A 151 -3.68 -8.08 18.87
N THR A 152 -4.48 -8.72 18.02
CA THR A 152 -5.12 -10.01 18.36
C THR A 152 -4.16 -11.18 18.42
N ASN A 153 -2.94 -11.05 17.88
CA ASN A 153 -1.91 -12.08 17.97
C ASN A 153 -1.32 -12.25 19.37
N TYR A 154 -1.48 -11.25 20.25
CA TYR A 154 -1.11 -11.40 21.66
C TYR A 154 -1.97 -12.42 22.41
N TRP A 155 -3.21 -12.63 21.95
CA TRP A 155 -4.16 -13.57 22.55
C TRP A 155 -4.70 -14.49 21.46
N GLU A 156 -3.88 -15.45 21.04
CA GLU A 156 -4.26 -16.44 20.04
C GLU A 156 -5.41 -17.31 20.55
N ARG A 157 -6.64 -16.94 20.17
CA ARG A 157 -7.86 -17.70 20.40
C ARG A 157 -8.72 -17.69 19.14
N TYR A 158 -9.56 -18.69 18.94
CA TYR A 158 -10.48 -18.70 17.79
C TYR A 158 -11.37 -17.46 17.72
N TYR A 159 -11.92 -17.06 18.87
CA TYR A 159 -12.83 -15.91 18.94
C TYR A 159 -12.16 -14.55 18.85
N THR A 160 -10.85 -14.47 18.89
CA THR A 160 -10.08 -13.22 18.65
C THR A 160 -9.47 -13.22 17.26
N LEU A 161 -8.72 -14.24 16.92
CA LEU A 161 -7.88 -14.25 15.72
C LEU A 161 -8.71 -14.47 14.43
N VAL A 162 -9.69 -15.39 14.44
CA VAL A 162 -10.49 -15.67 13.24
C VAL A 162 -11.39 -14.48 12.85
N PRO A 163 -12.15 -13.85 13.75
CA PRO A 163 -12.90 -12.64 13.41
C PRO A 163 -12.01 -11.48 12.98
N ALA A 164 -10.84 -11.30 13.63
CA ALA A 164 -9.89 -10.27 13.22
C ALA A 164 -9.32 -10.53 11.82
N ALA A 165 -9.05 -11.79 11.46
CA ALA A 165 -8.63 -12.18 10.12
C ALA A 165 -9.71 -11.91 9.06
N VAL A 166 -10.97 -12.21 9.36
CA VAL A 166 -12.11 -11.89 8.51
C VAL A 166 -12.23 -10.38 8.30
N THR A 167 -12.20 -9.59 9.39
CA THR A 167 -12.28 -8.12 9.30
C THR A 167 -11.09 -7.53 8.57
N LEU A 168 -9.89 -8.10 8.71
CA LEU A 168 -8.72 -7.71 7.95
C LEU A 168 -8.94 -7.95 6.44
N GLY A 169 -9.39 -9.12 6.05
CA GLY A 169 -9.71 -9.41 4.64
C GLY A 169 -10.77 -8.45 4.08
N MET A 170 -11.75 -8.06 4.90
CA MET A 170 -12.73 -7.03 4.55
C MET A 170 -12.11 -5.64 4.38
N ALA A 171 -10.99 -5.33 5.02
CA ALA A 171 -10.33 -4.04 4.95
C ALA A 171 -9.29 -3.94 3.82
N ILE A 172 -8.80 -5.05 3.28
CA ILE A 172 -7.74 -5.07 2.24
C ILE A 172 -8.17 -4.26 1.01
N VAL A 173 -9.32 -4.59 0.42
CA VAL A 173 -9.79 -3.91 -0.80
C VAL A 173 -10.11 -2.43 -0.57
N PRO A 174 -10.85 -2.05 0.49
CA PRO A 174 -11.06 -0.65 0.83
C PRO A 174 -9.75 0.14 1.04
N LEU A 175 -8.73 -0.45 1.67
CA LEU A 175 -7.43 0.20 1.85
C LEU A 175 -6.77 0.54 0.51
N TRP A 176 -6.63 -0.46 -0.36
CA TRP A 176 -5.98 -0.29 -1.66
C TRP A 176 -6.76 0.65 -2.58
N ALA A 177 -8.09 0.50 -2.63
CA ALA A 177 -8.95 1.39 -3.41
C ALA A 177 -8.85 2.84 -2.93
N SER A 178 -8.87 3.06 -1.61
CA SER A 178 -8.75 4.39 -1.02
C SER A 178 -7.38 5.01 -1.25
N MET A 179 -6.29 4.26 -1.06
CA MET A 179 -4.93 4.75 -1.34
C MET A 179 -4.76 5.11 -2.81
N GLY A 180 -5.21 4.25 -3.72
CA GLY A 180 -5.16 4.50 -5.15
C GLY A 180 -5.95 5.75 -5.56
N ASN A 181 -7.16 5.90 -5.02
CA ASN A 181 -7.98 7.09 -5.24
C ASN A 181 -7.34 8.35 -4.65
N TYR A 182 -6.76 8.24 -3.45
CA TYR A 182 -6.05 9.35 -2.80
C TYR A 182 -4.88 9.86 -3.66
N ILE A 183 -4.01 8.96 -4.14
CA ILE A 183 -2.88 9.31 -5.00
C ILE A 183 -3.35 9.97 -6.30
N THR A 184 -4.41 9.43 -6.92
CA THR A 184 -4.98 10.01 -8.15
C THR A 184 -5.48 11.44 -7.92
N ARG A 185 -6.22 11.67 -6.83
CA ARG A 185 -6.71 13.00 -6.47
C ARG A 185 -5.60 13.98 -6.14
N MET A 186 -4.52 13.51 -5.51
CA MET A 186 -3.34 14.35 -5.26
C MET A 186 -2.66 14.74 -6.56
N ALA A 187 -2.60 13.86 -7.57
CA ALA A 187 -2.04 14.17 -8.88
C ALA A 187 -2.87 15.22 -9.63
N GLN A 188 -4.19 15.10 -9.58
CA GLN A 188 -5.12 16.11 -10.15
C GLN A 188 -4.93 17.47 -9.48
N LYS A 189 -4.92 17.48 -8.15
CA LYS A 189 -4.71 18.71 -7.37
C LYS A 189 -3.35 19.35 -7.64
N TYR A 190 -2.30 18.53 -7.83
CA TYR A 190 -0.98 19.03 -8.18
C TYR A 190 -0.98 19.68 -9.58
N TYR A 191 -1.64 19.03 -10.54
CA TYR A 191 -1.82 19.57 -11.89
C TYR A 191 -2.53 20.94 -11.85
N GLU A 192 -3.64 21.08 -11.11
CA GLU A 192 -4.36 22.33 -10.94
C GLU A 192 -3.45 23.44 -10.39
N TYR A 193 -2.61 23.13 -9.39
CA TYR A 193 -1.69 24.12 -8.80
C TYR A 193 -0.46 24.43 -9.66
N VAL A 194 -0.15 23.65 -10.67
CA VAL A 194 0.92 23.96 -11.63
C VAL A 194 0.40 24.85 -12.73
N HIS A 195 -0.83 24.62 -13.22
CA HIS A 195 -1.42 25.30 -14.37
C HIS A 195 -2.49 26.31 -13.95
N TYR A 196 -2.38 26.88 -12.75
CA TYR A 196 -3.39 27.79 -12.21
C TYR A 196 -3.60 29.04 -13.09
N LYS A 197 -2.53 29.62 -13.66
CA LYS A 197 -2.63 30.80 -14.55
C LYS A 197 -3.37 30.49 -15.85
N GLU A 198 -3.09 29.32 -16.45
CA GLU A 198 -3.79 28.88 -17.68
C GLU A 198 -5.27 28.64 -17.43
N GLN A 199 -5.63 28.16 -16.22
CA GLN A 199 -7.02 27.95 -15.82
C GLN A 199 -7.75 29.26 -15.55
N GLU A 200 -7.06 30.26 -15.02
CA GLU A 200 -7.60 31.59 -14.77
C GLU A 200 -7.90 32.31 -16.07
N GLU A 201 -6.98 32.25 -17.05
CA GLU A 201 -7.15 32.84 -18.38
C GLU A 201 -8.28 32.17 -19.20
N GLN A 202 -8.46 30.84 -19.05
CA GLN A 202 -9.48 30.07 -19.77
C GLN A 202 -10.89 30.23 -19.18
N GLY A 203 -11.01 30.80 -17.98
CA GLY A 203 -12.27 30.98 -17.27
C GLY A 203 -12.90 29.69 -16.70
N PRO A 204 -13.88 29.81 -15.79
CA PRO A 204 -14.41 28.69 -14.99
C PRO A 204 -15.20 27.65 -15.78
N ARG A 205 -15.38 27.81 -17.09
CA ARG A 205 -16.19 26.92 -17.94
C ARG A 205 -15.40 25.92 -18.76
N GLN A 206 -14.08 26.09 -18.93
CA GLN A 206 -13.29 25.11 -19.68
C GLN A 206 -12.65 24.11 -18.73
N ARG A 207 -13.11 22.85 -18.85
CA ARG A 207 -12.54 21.73 -18.13
C ARG A 207 -11.18 21.36 -18.75
N PRO A 208 -10.14 21.07 -17.92
CA PRO A 208 -8.88 20.61 -18.45
C PRO A 208 -9.07 19.35 -19.32
N PRO A 209 -8.26 19.16 -20.37
CA PRO A 209 -8.37 17.99 -21.23
C PRO A 209 -8.23 16.71 -20.40
N ARG A 210 -9.08 15.72 -20.72
CA ARG A 210 -9.03 14.43 -20.03
C ARG A 210 -7.62 13.83 -20.10
N GLY A 211 -7.08 13.43 -18.95
CA GLY A 211 -5.77 12.81 -18.86
C GLY A 211 -4.57 13.78 -18.78
N SER A 212 -4.78 15.08 -18.73
CA SER A 212 -3.70 16.08 -18.59
C SER A 212 -2.85 15.91 -17.32
N HIS A 213 -3.42 15.36 -16.25
CA HIS A 213 -2.73 15.03 -15.00
C HIS A 213 -1.92 13.73 -15.04
N ALA A 214 -1.98 12.98 -16.15
CA ALA A 214 -1.34 11.65 -16.27
C ALA A 214 0.16 11.63 -15.94
N PRO A 215 1.01 12.61 -16.36
CA PRO A 215 2.42 12.60 -16.00
C PRO A 215 2.66 12.69 -14.49
N TYR A 216 1.90 13.55 -13.80
CA TYR A 216 2.00 13.70 -12.33
C TYR A 216 1.50 12.46 -11.60
N LEU A 217 0.46 11.83 -12.13
CA LEU A 217 -0.05 10.57 -11.61
C LEU A 217 1.02 9.48 -11.68
N LEU A 218 1.74 9.38 -12.80
CA LEU A 218 2.83 8.39 -12.97
C LEU A 218 3.95 8.62 -11.95
N VAL A 219 4.35 9.88 -11.74
CA VAL A 219 5.37 10.24 -10.73
C VAL A 219 4.89 9.84 -9.33
N PHE A 220 3.67 10.16 -8.96
CA PHE A 220 3.16 9.85 -7.63
C PHE A 220 2.94 8.35 -7.42
N GLN A 221 2.58 7.63 -8.46
CA GLN A 221 2.54 6.16 -8.43
C GLN A 221 3.92 5.54 -8.27
N ALA A 222 4.94 6.06 -8.97
CA ALA A 222 6.31 5.58 -8.82
C ALA A 222 6.80 5.77 -7.38
N ILE A 223 6.54 6.92 -6.76
CA ILE A 223 6.82 7.17 -5.34
C ILE A 223 6.08 6.15 -4.47
N PHE A 224 4.77 6.00 -4.66
CA PHE A 224 3.95 5.10 -3.86
C PHE A 224 4.43 3.64 -3.95
N TYR A 225 4.68 3.13 -5.16
CA TYR A 225 5.13 1.74 -5.34
C TYR A 225 6.57 1.53 -4.87
N SER A 226 7.44 2.55 -4.92
CA SER A 226 8.78 2.46 -4.31
C SER A 226 8.67 2.26 -2.79
N PHE A 227 7.84 3.03 -2.11
CA PHE A 227 7.56 2.84 -0.68
C PHE A 227 6.88 1.50 -0.40
N PHE A 228 5.93 1.10 -1.25
CA PHE A 228 5.24 -0.17 -1.12
C PHE A 228 6.21 -1.35 -1.19
N HIS A 229 7.10 -1.39 -2.18
CA HIS A 229 8.09 -2.46 -2.27
C HIS A 229 9.15 -2.38 -1.16
N LEU A 230 9.52 -1.18 -0.72
CA LEU A 230 10.42 -1.00 0.42
C LEU A 230 9.82 -1.57 1.72
N SER A 231 8.49 -1.62 1.84
CA SER A 231 7.83 -2.20 3.01
C SER A 231 8.19 -3.67 3.25
N PHE A 232 8.45 -4.42 2.17
CA PHE A 232 8.93 -5.82 2.28
C PHE A 232 10.31 -5.91 2.95
N ALA A 233 11.22 -4.96 2.65
CA ALA A 233 12.52 -4.90 3.33
C ALA A 233 12.34 -4.54 4.82
N CYS A 234 11.49 -3.55 5.12
CA CYS A 234 11.22 -3.15 6.50
C CYS A 234 10.58 -4.30 7.30
N ALA A 235 9.73 -5.10 6.66
CA ALA A 235 9.13 -6.28 7.27
C ALA A 235 10.16 -7.35 7.70
N GLN A 236 11.32 -7.38 7.04
CA GLN A 236 12.37 -8.35 7.35
C GLN A 236 13.17 -7.99 8.61
N LEU A 237 13.18 -6.74 9.05
CA LEU A 237 13.95 -6.33 10.23
C LEU A 237 13.53 -7.08 11.51
N PRO A 238 12.24 -7.08 11.91
CA PRO A 238 11.78 -7.88 13.04
C PRO A 238 11.93 -9.39 12.77
N MET A 239 11.83 -9.83 11.52
CA MET A 239 12.01 -11.22 11.15
C MET A 239 13.47 -11.67 11.33
N ILE A 240 14.45 -10.86 10.92
CA ILE A 240 15.90 -11.14 11.15
C ILE A 240 16.17 -11.30 12.64
N TYR A 241 15.64 -10.38 13.45
CA TYR A 241 15.78 -10.47 14.90
C TYR A 241 15.17 -11.77 15.45
N PHE A 242 13.93 -12.08 15.06
CA PHE A 242 13.23 -13.27 15.50
C PHE A 242 13.96 -14.55 15.09
N LEU A 243 14.34 -14.69 13.82
CA LEU A 243 15.01 -15.89 13.33
C LEU A 243 16.37 -16.11 14.02
N ASN A 244 17.18 -15.06 14.16
CA ASN A 244 18.51 -15.20 14.76
C ASN A 244 18.44 -15.61 16.23
N HIS A 245 17.51 -15.09 17.01
CA HIS A 245 17.38 -15.43 18.43
C HIS A 245 16.61 -16.76 18.63
N TYR A 246 15.56 -16.97 17.84
CA TYR A 246 14.69 -18.14 17.96
C TYR A 246 15.37 -19.43 17.47
N LEU A 247 16.06 -19.39 16.32
CA LEU A 247 16.78 -20.53 15.78
C LEU A 247 17.97 -20.94 16.65
N TYR A 248 18.64 -19.97 17.27
CA TYR A 248 19.71 -20.24 18.20
C TYR A 248 19.23 -21.04 19.42
N ASP A 249 18.09 -20.67 20.00
CA ASP A 249 17.47 -21.36 21.13
C ASP A 249 16.98 -22.78 20.75
N LEU A 250 16.63 -22.99 19.47
CA LEU A 250 16.10 -24.25 18.97
C LEU A 250 17.17 -25.28 18.55
N ASN A 251 18.44 -24.91 18.47
CA ASN A 251 19.49 -25.78 17.91
C ASN A 251 19.09 -26.36 16.54
N HIS A 252 18.54 -25.54 15.67
CA HIS A 252 17.95 -25.96 14.39
C HIS A 252 18.99 -26.54 13.45
N THR A 253 18.78 -27.79 13.02
CA THR A 253 19.57 -28.44 11.97
C THR A 253 18.66 -28.80 10.80
N LEU A 254 18.92 -28.25 9.62
CA LEU A 254 18.31 -28.66 8.34
C LEU A 254 18.76 -30.07 7.94
N SER A 255 18.52 -31.08 8.78
CA SER A 255 19.20 -32.40 8.65
C SER A 255 18.64 -33.25 7.52
N SER A 256 17.44 -33.03 7.02
CA SER A 256 16.73 -33.99 6.17
C SER A 256 16.46 -33.59 4.73
N VAL A 257 16.94 -32.40 4.28
CA VAL A 257 16.70 -31.92 2.91
C VAL A 257 17.70 -32.58 1.94
N LYS A 258 17.18 -33.40 1.02
CA LYS A 258 18.00 -34.13 0.02
C LYS A 258 18.15 -33.35 -1.28
N ASN A 259 17.11 -32.67 -1.75
CA ASN A 259 17.11 -31.96 -3.03
C ASN A 259 16.43 -30.60 -2.88
N CYS A 260 16.95 -29.58 -3.60
CA CYS A 260 16.36 -28.25 -3.68
C CYS A 260 15.68 -28.01 -5.04
N GLY A 261 14.89 -26.96 -5.16
CA GLY A 261 14.23 -26.56 -6.40
C GLY A 261 12.94 -27.30 -6.68
N THR A 262 12.65 -27.61 -7.92
CA THR A 262 11.40 -28.25 -8.37
C THR A 262 11.17 -29.64 -7.77
N ASN A 263 12.23 -30.33 -7.37
CA ASN A 263 12.19 -31.65 -6.75
C ASN A 263 12.37 -31.59 -5.23
N SER A 264 12.13 -30.45 -4.63
CA SER A 264 12.22 -30.26 -3.17
C SER A 264 11.09 -31.02 -2.48
N HIS A 265 11.44 -32.12 -1.82
CA HIS A 265 10.57 -32.88 -0.92
C HIS A 265 11.07 -32.71 0.52
N GLY A 266 11.21 -31.47 0.99
CA GLY A 266 11.69 -31.20 2.33
C GLY A 266 10.60 -30.59 3.20
N ILE A 267 10.16 -31.33 4.22
CA ILE A 267 9.48 -30.72 5.37
C ILE A 267 10.60 -30.14 6.23
N LEU A 268 10.47 -28.88 6.65
CA LEU A 268 11.33 -28.29 7.69
C LEU A 268 11.04 -29.02 9.00
N SER A 269 11.69 -30.12 9.24
CA SER A 269 11.56 -30.92 10.47
C SER A 269 12.83 -30.80 11.30
N GLY A 270 12.69 -30.66 12.59
CA GLY A 270 13.83 -30.71 13.50
C GLY A 270 13.79 -29.74 14.69
N PHE A 271 12.70 -29.05 14.92
CA PHE A 271 12.58 -28.19 16.10
C PHE A 271 12.41 -28.98 17.39
N ASN A 272 13.02 -28.52 18.48
CA ASN A 272 12.90 -29.14 19.78
C ASN A 272 11.50 -28.89 20.38
N LYS A 273 10.73 -29.98 20.63
CA LYS A 273 9.36 -29.92 21.17
C LYS A 273 9.25 -29.17 22.50
N THR A 274 10.27 -29.23 23.35
CA THR A 274 10.26 -28.55 24.66
C THR A 274 10.35 -27.05 24.52
N VAL A 275 11.20 -26.55 23.61
CA VAL A 275 11.35 -25.13 23.33
C VAL A 275 10.10 -24.58 22.66
N LEU A 276 9.52 -25.30 21.71
CA LEU A 276 8.29 -24.92 21.03
C LEU A 276 7.09 -24.79 21.97
N ARG A 277 7.00 -25.62 23.00
CA ARG A 277 5.94 -25.50 24.03
C ARG A 277 6.03 -24.20 24.82
N MET A 278 7.21 -23.62 24.95
CA MET A 278 7.45 -22.33 25.63
C MET A 278 7.33 -21.13 24.66
N LEU A 279 7.19 -21.36 23.37
CA LEU A 279 7.19 -20.30 22.35
C LEU A 279 6.18 -19.18 22.62
N PRO A 280 4.90 -19.46 22.96
CA PRO A 280 3.92 -18.41 23.24
C PRO A 280 4.29 -17.48 24.40
N GLN A 281 5.21 -17.91 25.24
CA GLN A 281 5.74 -17.15 26.39
C GLN A 281 7.16 -16.63 26.13
N SER A 282 7.68 -16.83 24.91
CA SER A 282 9.03 -16.36 24.56
C SER A 282 9.08 -14.85 24.58
N ARG A 283 10.03 -14.30 25.36
CA ARG A 283 10.29 -12.86 25.44
C ARG A 283 10.58 -12.26 24.05
N ASN A 284 11.29 -13.00 23.22
CA ASN A 284 11.69 -12.57 21.88
C ASN A 284 10.46 -12.41 20.97
N LEU A 285 9.50 -13.33 21.03
CA LEU A 285 8.24 -13.23 20.28
C LEU A 285 7.42 -12.01 20.73
N ILE A 286 7.25 -11.83 22.04
CA ILE A 286 6.54 -10.68 22.61
C ILE A 286 7.19 -9.36 22.19
N VAL A 287 8.52 -9.28 22.16
CA VAL A 287 9.23 -8.08 21.69
C VAL A 287 8.91 -7.80 20.22
N VAL A 288 8.99 -8.80 19.36
CA VAL A 288 8.69 -8.64 17.93
C VAL A 288 7.25 -8.17 17.71
N GLU A 289 6.28 -8.81 18.35
CA GLU A 289 4.87 -8.43 18.27
C GLU A 289 4.63 -7.02 18.81
N SER A 290 5.29 -6.63 19.90
CA SER A 290 5.21 -5.27 20.45
C SER A 290 5.75 -4.22 19.49
N VAL A 291 6.86 -4.51 18.80
CA VAL A 291 7.42 -3.61 17.77
C VAL A 291 6.47 -3.50 16.58
N LEU A 292 5.94 -4.62 16.10
CA LEU A 292 4.97 -4.62 14.99
C LEU A 292 3.71 -3.82 15.34
N MET A 293 3.20 -3.98 16.56
CA MET A 293 2.05 -3.23 17.05
C MET A 293 2.34 -1.73 17.15
N ALA A 294 3.50 -1.34 17.68
CA ALA A 294 3.90 0.06 17.76
C ALA A 294 4.00 0.70 16.36
N VAL A 295 4.56 -0.02 15.39
CA VAL A 295 4.65 0.43 13.98
C VAL A 295 3.27 0.54 13.34
N ALA A 296 2.35 -0.38 13.62
CA ALA A 296 0.97 -0.31 13.14
C ALA A 296 0.23 0.93 13.66
N PHE A 297 0.38 1.25 14.95
CA PHE A 297 -0.18 2.48 15.52
C PHE A 297 0.49 3.74 14.94
N LEU A 298 1.80 3.70 14.71
CA LEU A 298 2.50 4.80 14.05
C LEU A 298 1.95 5.04 12.63
N ALA A 299 1.70 3.99 11.85
CA ALA A 299 1.07 4.09 10.53
C ALA A 299 -0.31 4.77 10.61
N MET A 300 -1.12 4.41 11.61
CA MET A 300 -2.43 5.02 11.85
C MET A 300 -2.31 6.51 12.17
N LEU A 301 -1.38 6.90 13.02
CA LEU A 301 -1.12 8.31 13.37
C LEU A 301 -0.61 9.12 12.17
N LEU A 302 0.25 8.54 11.32
CA LEU A 302 0.72 9.18 10.09
C LEU A 302 -0.43 9.47 9.13
N VAL A 303 -1.32 8.50 8.91
CA VAL A 303 -2.49 8.70 8.04
C VAL A 303 -3.42 9.76 8.62
N LEU A 304 -3.68 9.74 9.91
CA LEU A 304 -4.58 10.69 10.58
C LEU A 304 -4.02 12.12 10.54
N GLY A 305 -2.77 12.30 10.96
CA GLY A 305 -2.15 13.60 11.21
C GLY A 305 -1.55 14.27 9.97
N LEU A 306 -0.92 13.48 9.09
CA LEU A 306 -0.18 14.03 7.96
C LEU A 306 -0.95 14.01 6.64
N CYS A 307 -1.89 13.07 6.43
CA CYS A 307 -2.70 13.06 5.23
C CYS A 307 -3.79 14.15 5.31
N GLY A 308 -3.73 15.12 4.42
CA GLY A 308 -4.78 16.13 4.26
C GLY A 308 -6.06 15.54 3.66
N ALA A 309 -7.15 16.30 3.71
CA ALA A 309 -8.39 15.92 3.04
C ALA A 309 -8.16 15.81 1.51
N ALA A 310 -8.67 14.73 0.92
CA ALA A 310 -8.66 14.59 -0.52
C ALA A 310 -9.64 15.60 -1.14
N TYR A 311 -9.15 16.39 -2.09
CA TYR A 311 -9.99 17.30 -2.87
C TYR A 311 -10.93 16.48 -3.75
N ARG A 312 -12.13 17.02 -4.02
CA ARG A 312 -13.06 16.42 -4.97
C ARG A 312 -12.96 17.21 -6.26
N PRO A 313 -12.36 16.68 -7.33
CA PRO A 313 -12.39 17.34 -8.61
C PRO A 313 -13.84 17.43 -9.10
N THR A 314 -14.19 18.55 -9.70
CA THR A 314 -15.51 18.81 -10.27
C THR A 314 -15.84 17.89 -11.44
N GLU A 315 -14.85 17.16 -11.96
CA GLU A 315 -14.96 16.29 -13.13
C GLU A 315 -15.26 14.83 -12.82
N GLU A 316 -14.90 14.35 -11.62
CA GLU A 316 -15.28 12.99 -11.25
C GLU A 316 -16.77 12.92 -10.95
N ILE A 317 -17.41 11.88 -11.44
CA ILE A 317 -18.77 11.50 -11.02
C ILE A 317 -18.73 11.43 -9.49
N ASP A 318 -19.33 12.41 -8.84
CA ASP A 318 -19.44 12.39 -7.39
C ASP A 318 -20.22 11.13 -7.02
N LEU A 319 -19.54 10.16 -6.43
CA LEU A 319 -20.18 8.91 -5.98
C LEU A 319 -21.40 9.17 -5.10
N ARG A 320 -21.50 10.36 -4.48
CA ARG A 320 -22.68 10.77 -3.73
C ARG A 320 -23.86 11.15 -4.62
N SER A 321 -23.63 11.61 -5.85
CA SER A 321 -24.69 11.93 -6.81
C SER A 321 -25.25 10.70 -7.52
N VAL A 322 -24.48 9.60 -7.53
CA VAL A 322 -24.90 8.33 -8.13
C VAL A 322 -25.88 7.61 -7.20
N GLY A 323 -27.02 7.22 -7.72
CA GLY A 323 -28.03 6.47 -6.96
C GLY A 323 -27.48 5.15 -6.40
N TRP A 324 -27.96 4.73 -5.22
CA TRP A 324 -27.49 3.53 -4.52
C TRP A 324 -27.46 2.27 -5.41
N GLY A 325 -28.51 2.05 -6.22
CA GLY A 325 -28.58 0.91 -7.12
C GLY A 325 -27.44 0.89 -8.15
N ASN A 326 -27.03 2.05 -8.64
CA ASN A 326 -25.95 2.18 -9.61
C ASN A 326 -24.56 1.92 -8.97
N ILE A 327 -24.39 2.23 -7.68
CA ILE A 327 -23.14 1.99 -6.96
C ILE A 327 -22.89 0.49 -6.79
N PHE A 328 -23.91 -0.27 -6.40
CA PHE A 328 -23.79 -1.73 -6.33
C PHE A 328 -23.54 -2.40 -7.68
N GLN A 329 -23.99 -1.78 -8.77
CA GLN A 329 -23.72 -2.28 -10.13
C GLN A 329 -22.32 -1.91 -10.65
N LEU A 330 -21.61 -0.99 -9.98
CA LEU A 330 -20.31 -0.48 -10.45
C LEU A 330 -19.28 -1.61 -10.67
N PRO A 331 -19.05 -2.53 -9.72
CA PRO A 331 -18.12 -3.66 -9.91
C PRO A 331 -18.51 -4.53 -11.11
N PHE A 332 -19.80 -4.82 -11.28
CA PHE A 332 -20.28 -5.63 -12.39
C PHE A 332 -20.15 -4.93 -13.75
N LYS A 333 -20.36 -3.60 -13.79
CA LYS A 333 -20.12 -2.81 -15.01
C LYS A 333 -18.65 -2.83 -15.40
N HIS A 334 -17.73 -2.73 -14.41
CA HIS A 334 -16.30 -2.80 -14.68
C HIS A 334 -15.85 -4.18 -15.16
N VAL A 335 -16.35 -5.27 -14.56
CA VAL A 335 -16.04 -6.63 -15.05
C VAL A 335 -16.56 -6.85 -16.48
N ARG A 336 -17.64 -6.16 -16.87
CA ARG A 336 -18.19 -6.22 -18.23
C ARG A 336 -17.41 -5.35 -19.23
N ASP A 337 -16.56 -4.44 -18.77
CA ASP A 337 -15.72 -3.62 -19.66
C ASP A 337 -14.72 -4.52 -20.41
N PHE A 338 -14.75 -4.42 -21.74
CA PHE A 338 -13.89 -5.19 -22.63
C PHE A 338 -12.40 -4.99 -22.32
N ARG A 339 -11.99 -3.77 -22.00
CA ARG A 339 -10.59 -3.44 -21.67
C ARG A 339 -10.13 -4.15 -20.40
N LEU A 340 -10.95 -4.12 -19.35
CA LEU A 340 -10.63 -4.77 -18.09
C LEU A 340 -10.60 -6.30 -18.24
N ARG A 341 -11.48 -6.86 -19.07
CA ARG A 341 -11.55 -8.30 -19.30
C ARG A 341 -10.27 -8.86 -19.90
N HIS A 342 -9.57 -8.10 -20.76
CA HIS A 342 -8.27 -8.49 -21.29
C HIS A 342 -7.14 -8.48 -20.23
N LEU A 343 -7.28 -7.71 -19.17
CA LEU A 343 -6.32 -7.66 -18.07
C LEU A 343 -6.55 -8.74 -17.01
N VAL A 344 -7.69 -9.44 -17.01
CA VAL A 344 -8.00 -10.49 -16.01
C VAL A 344 -6.93 -11.58 -15.94
N PRO A 345 -6.41 -12.15 -17.07
CA PRO A 345 -5.34 -13.13 -16.98
C PRO A 345 -4.08 -12.58 -16.30
N PHE A 346 -3.81 -11.30 -16.51
CA PHE A 346 -2.67 -10.63 -15.89
C PHE A 346 -2.87 -10.40 -14.38
N PHE A 347 -4.08 -10.12 -13.94
CA PHE A 347 -4.40 -10.05 -12.51
C PHE A 347 -4.21 -11.40 -11.81
N ILE A 348 -4.66 -12.49 -12.45
CA ILE A 348 -4.47 -13.86 -11.97
C ILE A 348 -2.96 -14.17 -11.87
N TYR A 349 -2.22 -13.88 -12.92
CA TYR A 349 -0.77 -14.05 -12.95
C TYR A 349 -0.08 -13.26 -11.82
N SER A 350 -0.47 -12.01 -11.58
CA SER A 350 0.11 -11.17 -10.51
C SER A 350 -0.09 -11.76 -9.11
N GLY A 351 -1.19 -12.50 -8.89
CA GLY A 351 -1.41 -13.24 -7.64
C GLY A 351 -0.47 -14.45 -7.51
N PHE A 352 -0.35 -15.24 -8.54
CA PHE A 352 0.55 -16.40 -8.57
C PHE A 352 2.02 -16.02 -8.48
N GLU A 353 2.42 -14.91 -9.08
CA GLU A 353 3.77 -14.35 -9.02
C GLU A 353 4.25 -14.13 -7.59
N VAL A 354 3.42 -13.46 -6.77
CA VAL A 354 3.73 -13.19 -5.36
C VAL A 354 3.78 -14.49 -4.56
N LEU A 355 2.83 -15.39 -4.79
CA LEU A 355 2.81 -16.70 -4.13
C LEU A 355 4.08 -17.49 -4.45
N PHE A 356 4.49 -17.54 -5.71
CA PHE A 356 5.72 -18.23 -6.12
C PHE A 356 6.97 -17.61 -5.47
N ALA A 357 7.06 -16.28 -5.42
CA ALA A 357 8.19 -15.60 -4.79
C ALA A 357 8.32 -15.95 -3.29
N CYS A 358 7.19 -15.95 -2.56
CA CYS A 358 7.19 -16.16 -1.11
C CYS A 358 7.32 -17.64 -0.72
N THR A 359 6.80 -18.57 -1.52
CA THR A 359 6.80 -20.00 -1.21
C THR A 359 7.78 -20.78 -2.07
N GLY A 360 7.59 -20.81 -3.38
CA GLY A 360 8.43 -21.61 -4.27
C GLY A 360 9.89 -21.15 -4.24
N LEU A 361 10.14 -19.91 -4.58
CA LEU A 361 11.49 -19.37 -4.70
C LEU A 361 12.15 -19.19 -3.32
N ALA A 362 11.46 -18.60 -2.36
CA ALA A 362 12.02 -18.33 -1.04
C ALA A 362 12.25 -19.62 -0.24
N LEU A 363 11.28 -20.53 -0.16
CA LEU A 363 11.39 -21.75 0.62
C LEU A 363 12.07 -22.87 -0.17
N GLY A 364 11.58 -23.18 -1.39
CA GLY A 364 12.06 -24.31 -2.18
C GLY A 364 13.49 -24.18 -2.69
N TYR A 365 13.94 -22.96 -2.95
CA TYR A 365 15.30 -22.65 -3.39
C TYR A 365 16.13 -22.00 -2.29
N GLY A 366 15.61 -20.94 -1.66
CA GLY A 366 16.33 -20.13 -0.69
C GLY A 366 16.65 -20.87 0.59
N VAL A 367 15.63 -21.25 1.33
CA VAL A 367 15.80 -21.94 2.62
C VAL A 367 16.47 -23.29 2.44
N CYS A 368 16.17 -24.02 1.36
CA CYS A 368 16.76 -25.30 1.06
C CYS A 368 18.29 -25.22 0.88
N SER A 369 18.80 -24.20 0.20
CA SER A 369 20.23 -24.05 -0.09
C SER A 369 20.99 -23.30 1.00
N MET A 370 20.43 -22.22 1.52
CA MET A 370 21.14 -21.28 2.40
C MET A 370 20.73 -21.36 3.86
N GLY A 371 19.65 -22.09 4.17
CA GLY A 371 19.10 -22.14 5.52
C GLY A 371 18.03 -21.08 5.78
N LEU A 372 17.26 -21.30 6.84
CA LEU A 372 16.14 -20.42 7.24
C LEU A 372 16.64 -19.02 7.70
N GLU A 373 17.81 -18.96 8.29
CA GLU A 373 18.49 -17.74 8.74
C GLU A 373 18.72 -16.72 7.61
N ASN A 374 18.93 -17.20 6.38
CA ASN A 374 19.18 -16.34 5.22
C ASN A 374 17.90 -15.96 4.45
N LEU A 375 16.73 -16.47 4.84
CA LEU A 375 15.46 -16.17 4.19
C LEU A 375 15.14 -14.67 4.18
N ALA A 376 15.33 -14.02 5.31
CA ALA A 376 15.04 -12.59 5.45
C ALA A 376 15.95 -11.75 4.56
N SER A 377 17.24 -12.06 4.47
CA SER A 377 18.17 -11.35 3.58
C SER A 377 17.83 -11.54 2.10
N LEU A 378 17.33 -12.71 1.72
CA LEU A 378 16.86 -12.99 0.37
C LEU A 378 15.65 -12.12 0.00
N LEU A 379 14.69 -12.00 0.91
CA LEU A 379 13.51 -11.16 0.72
C LEU A 379 13.82 -9.66 0.75
N VAL A 380 14.88 -9.25 1.47
CA VAL A 380 15.43 -7.89 1.35
C VAL A 380 15.96 -7.64 -0.07
N ALA A 381 16.68 -8.58 -0.66
CA ALA A 381 17.16 -8.45 -2.05
C ALA A 381 15.99 -8.31 -3.05
N TYR A 382 14.93 -9.12 -2.90
CA TYR A 382 13.68 -8.96 -3.66
C TYR A 382 13.12 -7.54 -3.55
N SER A 383 12.98 -7.06 -2.33
CA SER A 383 12.39 -5.77 -2.01
C SER A 383 13.19 -4.60 -2.59
N LEU A 384 14.51 -4.64 -2.45
CA LEU A 384 15.39 -3.60 -2.99
C LEU A 384 15.35 -3.55 -4.51
N GLY A 385 15.36 -4.71 -5.17
CA GLY A 385 15.19 -4.81 -6.63
C GLY A 385 13.86 -4.23 -7.09
N ALA A 386 12.78 -4.60 -6.42
CA ALA A 386 11.43 -4.10 -6.72
C ALA A 386 11.28 -2.60 -6.46
N SER A 387 11.82 -2.10 -5.35
CA SER A 387 11.78 -0.67 -5.01
C SER A 387 12.57 0.18 -6.00
N ALA A 388 13.78 -0.25 -6.36
CA ALA A 388 14.60 0.42 -7.36
C ALA A 388 13.90 0.45 -8.73
N ALA A 389 13.32 -0.66 -9.17
CA ALA A 389 12.59 -0.73 -10.44
C ALA A 389 11.33 0.17 -10.42
N SER A 390 10.63 0.27 -9.29
CA SER A 390 9.50 1.20 -9.15
C SER A 390 9.93 2.66 -9.25
N ALA A 391 11.08 3.02 -8.67
CA ALA A 391 11.65 4.34 -8.81
C ALA A 391 12.06 4.64 -10.26
N LEU A 392 12.64 3.66 -10.96
CA LEU A 392 12.92 3.74 -12.39
C LEU A 392 11.66 3.75 -13.27
N GLY A 393 10.50 3.44 -12.73
CA GLY A 393 9.20 3.55 -13.41
C GLY A 393 8.93 4.97 -13.95
N LEU A 394 9.65 5.99 -13.48
CA LEU A 394 9.66 7.34 -14.05
C LEU A 394 10.12 7.37 -15.51
N LEU A 395 10.94 6.40 -15.95
CA LEU A 395 11.28 6.22 -17.36
C LEU A 395 10.06 5.89 -18.23
N GLY A 396 8.98 5.40 -17.63
CA GLY A 396 7.69 5.18 -18.30
C GLY A 396 7.04 6.46 -18.85
N LEU A 397 7.52 7.64 -18.47
CA LEU A 397 7.15 8.90 -19.15
C LEU A 397 7.59 8.95 -20.62
N TRP A 398 8.64 8.20 -20.97
CA TRP A 398 9.27 8.19 -22.29
C TRP A 398 8.96 6.92 -23.09
N LEU A 399 8.51 5.85 -22.43
CA LEU A 399 8.29 4.53 -23.03
C LEU A 399 6.80 4.26 -23.25
N PRO A 400 6.44 3.50 -24.31
CA PRO A 400 5.09 2.98 -24.47
C PRO A 400 4.67 2.15 -23.25
N ARG A 401 3.42 2.29 -22.83
CA ARG A 401 2.89 1.70 -21.58
C ARG A 401 2.95 0.17 -21.53
N SER A 402 2.86 -0.49 -22.68
CA SER A 402 2.98 -1.94 -22.80
C SER A 402 4.39 -2.47 -22.53
N VAL A 403 5.42 -1.64 -22.70
CA VAL A 403 6.82 -2.07 -22.56
C VAL A 403 7.14 -2.57 -21.15
N PRO A 404 6.80 -1.87 -20.04
CA PRO A 404 7.04 -2.39 -18.70
C PRO A 404 6.34 -3.73 -18.43
N LEU A 405 5.10 -3.90 -18.90
CA LEU A 405 4.34 -5.15 -18.73
C LEU A 405 4.99 -6.32 -19.46
N VAL A 406 5.33 -6.12 -20.73
CA VAL A 406 5.98 -7.17 -21.55
C VAL A 406 7.37 -7.49 -21.01
N ALA A 407 8.14 -6.48 -20.62
CA ALA A 407 9.46 -6.67 -20.02
C ALA A 407 9.40 -7.43 -18.70
N GLY A 408 8.45 -7.08 -17.80
CA GLY A 408 8.25 -7.76 -16.53
C GLY A 408 7.82 -9.21 -16.70
N ALA A 409 6.84 -9.47 -17.56
CA ALA A 409 6.38 -10.83 -17.86
C ALA A 409 7.49 -11.68 -18.53
N GLY A 410 8.23 -11.09 -19.48
CA GLY A 410 9.36 -11.75 -20.14
C GLY A 410 10.49 -12.09 -19.19
N LEU A 411 10.81 -11.17 -18.27
CA LEU A 411 11.81 -11.41 -17.22
C LEU A 411 11.42 -12.57 -16.31
N HIS A 412 10.16 -12.61 -15.85
CA HIS A 412 9.68 -13.72 -15.03
C HIS A 412 9.68 -15.05 -15.79
N LEU A 413 9.32 -15.05 -17.07
CA LEU A 413 9.38 -16.24 -17.90
C LEU A 413 10.80 -16.79 -17.99
N LEU A 414 11.79 -15.91 -18.29
CA LEU A 414 13.20 -16.29 -18.37
C LEU A 414 13.73 -16.83 -17.04
N LEU A 415 13.40 -16.16 -15.93
CA LEU A 415 13.78 -16.62 -14.59
C LEU A 415 13.14 -17.95 -14.23
N THR A 416 11.86 -18.15 -14.55
CA THR A 416 11.17 -19.41 -14.32
C THR A 416 11.80 -20.55 -15.10
N LEU A 417 12.11 -20.34 -16.37
CA LEU A 417 12.83 -21.33 -17.19
C LEU A 417 14.22 -21.60 -16.63
N GLY A 418 14.98 -20.56 -16.25
CA GLY A 418 16.28 -20.75 -15.62
C GLY A 418 16.23 -21.57 -14.35
N LEU A 419 15.29 -21.26 -13.46
CA LEU A 419 15.08 -21.99 -12.19
C LEU A 419 14.56 -23.41 -12.40
N PHE A 420 13.83 -23.68 -13.50
CA PHE A 420 13.38 -25.03 -13.82
C PHE A 420 14.55 -25.96 -14.15
N PHE A 421 15.55 -25.46 -14.88
CA PHE A 421 16.74 -26.23 -15.27
C PHE A 421 17.88 -26.18 -14.26
N TRP A 422 17.85 -25.23 -13.33
CA TRP A 422 18.86 -25.05 -12.30
C TRP A 422 18.30 -25.25 -10.91
N ALA A 423 18.92 -26.13 -10.16
CA ALA A 423 18.62 -26.34 -8.73
C ALA A 423 19.90 -26.14 -7.91
N PRO A 424 19.87 -25.33 -6.83
CA PRO A 424 21.03 -25.17 -5.96
C PRO A 424 21.31 -26.45 -5.18
N VAL A 425 22.57 -26.63 -4.81
CA VAL A 425 22.96 -27.75 -3.94
C VAL A 425 22.46 -27.48 -2.52
N PRO A 426 21.81 -28.44 -1.86
CA PRO A 426 21.38 -28.29 -0.47
C PRO A 426 22.54 -27.92 0.45
N LYS A 427 22.31 -27.00 1.39
CA LYS A 427 23.28 -26.55 2.40
C LYS A 427 24.59 -26.02 1.84
N SER A 428 24.57 -25.42 0.64
CA SER A 428 25.76 -24.88 -0.01
C SER A 428 25.59 -23.40 -0.30
N LEU A 429 26.47 -22.59 0.26
CA LEU A 429 26.52 -21.14 0.00
C LEU A 429 27.30 -20.78 -1.27
N GLN A 430 27.88 -21.77 -1.94
CA GLN A 430 28.80 -21.54 -3.08
C GLN A 430 28.16 -20.75 -4.24
N HIS A 431 26.86 -20.95 -4.48
CA HIS A 431 26.11 -20.28 -5.55
C HIS A 431 25.01 -19.34 -5.03
N SER A 432 25.14 -18.87 -3.78
CA SER A 432 24.16 -17.98 -3.16
C SER A 432 23.94 -16.69 -3.98
N TRP A 433 24.99 -16.15 -4.59
CA TRP A 433 24.90 -14.94 -5.41
C TRP A 433 23.94 -15.08 -6.62
N ILE A 434 23.86 -16.28 -7.24
CA ILE A 434 22.90 -16.56 -8.33
C ILE A 434 21.47 -16.43 -7.78
N LEU A 435 21.24 -16.99 -6.60
CA LEU A 435 19.92 -16.96 -5.97
C LEU A 435 19.51 -15.55 -5.56
N TYR A 436 20.43 -14.77 -4.94
CA TYR A 436 20.19 -13.37 -4.63
C TYR A 436 19.90 -12.54 -5.91
N SER A 437 20.65 -12.79 -6.98
CA SER A 437 20.41 -12.13 -8.26
C SER A 437 19.07 -12.50 -8.87
N ALA A 438 18.70 -13.78 -8.86
CA ALA A 438 17.42 -14.27 -9.37
C ALA A 438 16.24 -13.67 -8.60
N VAL A 439 16.34 -13.61 -7.27
CA VAL A 439 15.30 -13.04 -6.41
C VAL A 439 15.20 -11.52 -6.59
N ALA A 440 16.32 -10.80 -6.69
CA ALA A 440 16.32 -9.37 -6.97
C ALA A 440 15.69 -9.05 -8.33
N LEU A 441 16.06 -9.81 -9.38
CA LEU A 441 15.47 -9.68 -10.71
C LEU A 441 13.99 -10.07 -10.74
N TRP A 442 13.57 -11.04 -9.94
CA TRP A 442 12.15 -11.35 -9.75
C TRP A 442 11.40 -10.13 -9.19
N GLY A 443 11.98 -9.47 -8.17
CA GLY A 443 11.46 -8.21 -7.64
C GLY A 443 11.35 -7.10 -8.69
N VAL A 444 12.35 -6.96 -9.56
CA VAL A 444 12.31 -6.01 -10.70
C VAL A 444 11.12 -6.31 -11.61
N GLY A 445 10.94 -7.57 -12.02
CA GLY A 445 9.80 -7.99 -12.83
C GLY A 445 8.46 -7.71 -12.20
N SER A 446 8.31 -8.01 -10.89
CA SER A 446 7.12 -7.70 -10.09
C SER A 446 6.78 -6.21 -10.10
N ALA A 447 7.77 -5.36 -9.92
CA ALA A 447 7.58 -3.91 -9.92
C ALA A 447 7.16 -3.38 -11.29
N LEU A 448 7.80 -3.86 -12.37
CA LEU A 448 7.43 -3.51 -13.74
C LEU A 448 5.98 -3.90 -14.05
N ASN A 449 5.57 -5.08 -13.64
CA ASN A 449 4.21 -5.57 -13.82
C ASN A 449 3.18 -4.71 -13.08
N LYS A 450 3.40 -4.41 -11.80
CA LYS A 450 2.47 -3.62 -10.97
C LYS A 450 2.38 -2.17 -11.42
N THR A 451 3.50 -1.54 -11.72
CA THR A 451 3.52 -0.14 -12.20
C THR A 451 2.91 -0.02 -13.59
N GLY A 452 3.23 -0.93 -14.52
CA GLY A 452 2.65 -0.99 -15.86
C GLY A 452 1.14 -1.17 -15.81
N LEU A 453 0.65 -2.17 -15.04
CA LEU A 453 -0.76 -2.47 -14.88
C LEU A 453 -1.56 -1.28 -14.31
N SER A 454 -1.04 -0.64 -13.27
CA SER A 454 -1.72 0.49 -12.64
C SER A 454 -1.80 1.72 -13.54
N SER A 455 -0.82 1.94 -14.40
CA SER A 455 -0.80 3.03 -15.38
C SER A 455 -1.81 2.80 -16.51
N GLU A 456 -1.93 1.57 -17.01
CA GLU A 456 -2.84 1.22 -18.10
C GLU A 456 -4.31 1.28 -17.67
N TYR A 457 -4.63 0.71 -16.52
CA TYR A 457 -6.00 0.71 -15.99
C TYR A 457 -6.54 2.13 -15.75
N ARG A 458 -5.78 3.01 -15.11
CA ARG A 458 -6.26 4.34 -14.73
C ARG A 458 -6.38 5.33 -15.89
N MET A 459 -5.57 5.17 -16.93
CA MET A 459 -5.64 6.04 -18.12
C MET A 459 -6.60 5.51 -19.19
N GLY A 460 -6.96 4.22 -19.15
CA GLY A 460 -7.93 3.62 -20.04
C GLY A 460 -9.39 3.90 -19.67
N THR A 461 -9.66 4.32 -18.42
CA THR A 461 -11.00 4.68 -17.90
C THR A 461 -11.34 6.16 -18.05
N GLY A 462 -10.44 6.96 -18.62
CA GLY A 462 -10.63 8.40 -18.88
C GLY A 462 -11.35 8.71 -20.19
#